data_c0b62c944990c41985d3137a1c5c0418
#
_entry.id   c0b62c944990c41985d3137a1c5c0418
#
_cell.length_a   1.000
_cell.length_b   1.000
_cell.length_c   1.000
_cell.angle_alpha   90.00
_cell.angle_beta   90.00
_cell.angle_gamma   90.00
#
_symmetry.space_group_name_H-M   'P 1'
#
loop_
_entity.id
_entity.type
_entity.pdbx_description
1 polymer ?
#
loop_
_entity_poly.entity_id
_entity_poly.type
_entity_poly.pdbx_seq_one_letter_code
_entity_poly.pdbx_strand_id
1 'polypeptide(L)'
;MVRSMDSFFHRRSSASARESDLAAVRAKADLGDADAQFGLGLRYGNAVGDALDFVQAAWWYRKAADQDYPLAQYNLGVMFARGQGVPQDSAVSAGWIRKAAEGGDAGGQHDLGVLCHRASVDPLQAGNVESRIEAYKWFHLAAAQGYRGSAAAWERLTITMTRIEIAEGNRRAAAFVAREPAHLRIS
;
A
#
# COMPACT_ATOMS: atom_id res chain seq x y z
N MET A 1 2.06 -43.71 -29.36
CA MET A 1 1.83 -42.34 -29.90
C MET A 1 0.54 -41.70 -29.36
N VAL A 2 0.17 -41.90 -28.05
CA VAL A 2 -1.11 -41.45 -27.43
C VAL A 2 -0.93 -40.42 -26.30
N ARG A 3 0.30 -40.19 -25.83
CA ARG A 3 0.57 -39.27 -24.69
C ARG A 3 0.56 -37.76 -25.00
N SER A 4 0.43 -37.35 -26.25
CA SER A 4 0.51 -35.93 -26.66
C SER A 4 -0.85 -35.20 -26.68
N MET A 5 -1.97 -35.90 -26.82
CA MET A 5 -3.29 -35.24 -26.93
C MET A 5 -3.88 -34.84 -25.57
N ASP A 6 -3.71 -35.63 -24.52
CA ASP A 6 -4.27 -35.34 -23.20
C ASP A 6 -3.64 -34.09 -22.56
N SER A 7 -2.34 -33.84 -22.78
CA SER A 7 -1.66 -32.64 -22.24
C SER A 7 -2.13 -31.35 -22.94
N PHE A 8 -2.54 -31.45 -24.21
CA PHE A 8 -3.06 -30.32 -24.99
C PHE A 8 -4.48 -29.94 -24.57
N PHE A 9 -5.34 -30.89 -24.28
CA PHE A 9 -6.68 -30.66 -23.79
C PHE A 9 -6.69 -30.11 -22.37
N HIS A 10 -5.83 -30.59 -21.47
CA HIS A 10 -5.69 -30.07 -20.10
C HIS A 10 -5.19 -28.63 -20.08
N ARG A 11 -4.24 -28.25 -20.95
CA ARG A 11 -3.77 -26.85 -21.06
C ARG A 11 -4.82 -25.91 -21.62
N ARG A 12 -5.63 -26.35 -22.58
CA ARG A 12 -6.74 -25.56 -23.13
C ARG A 12 -7.85 -25.36 -22.11
N SER A 13 -8.20 -26.38 -21.35
CA SER A 13 -9.22 -26.31 -20.29
C SER A 13 -8.78 -25.36 -19.18
N SER A 14 -7.51 -25.38 -18.76
CA SER A 14 -6.99 -24.47 -17.73
C SER A 14 -6.84 -23.03 -18.22
N ALA A 15 -6.57 -22.79 -19.49
CA ALA A 15 -6.51 -21.45 -20.07
C ALA A 15 -7.93 -20.83 -20.16
N SER A 16 -8.90 -21.58 -20.66
CA SER A 16 -10.29 -21.15 -20.74
C SER A 16 -10.91 -20.85 -19.35
N ALA A 17 -10.59 -21.66 -18.34
CA ALA A 17 -11.01 -21.39 -16.98
C ALA A 17 -10.41 -20.09 -16.43
N ARG A 18 -9.11 -19.84 -16.67
CA ARG A 18 -8.43 -18.59 -16.26
C ARG A 18 -8.97 -17.36 -16.96
N GLU A 19 -9.35 -17.48 -18.24
CA GLU A 19 -9.99 -16.38 -18.99
C GLU A 19 -11.39 -16.09 -18.45
N SER A 20 -12.17 -17.12 -18.15
CA SER A 20 -13.49 -16.99 -17.54
C SER A 20 -13.41 -16.33 -16.17
N ASP A 21 -12.45 -16.73 -15.33
CA ASP A 21 -12.23 -16.15 -14.01
C ASP A 21 -11.83 -14.66 -14.11
N LEU A 22 -10.97 -14.33 -15.08
CA LEU A 22 -10.58 -12.94 -15.33
C LEU A 22 -11.75 -12.08 -15.80
N ALA A 23 -12.59 -12.60 -16.69
CA ALA A 23 -13.79 -11.90 -17.16
C ALA A 23 -14.76 -11.62 -16.00
N ALA A 24 -14.92 -12.59 -15.09
CA ALA A 24 -15.76 -12.43 -13.90
C ALA A 24 -15.19 -11.37 -12.93
N VAL A 25 -13.86 -11.36 -12.68
CA VAL A 25 -13.20 -10.34 -11.86
C VAL A 25 -13.34 -8.96 -12.49
N ARG A 26 -13.17 -8.86 -13.82
CA ARG A 26 -13.31 -7.59 -14.54
C ARG A 26 -14.73 -7.06 -14.45
N ALA A 27 -15.74 -7.91 -14.60
CA ALA A 27 -17.14 -7.51 -14.47
C ALA A 27 -17.45 -6.93 -13.07
N LYS A 28 -16.94 -7.54 -12.00
CA LYS A 28 -17.06 -6.99 -10.63
C LYS A 28 -16.36 -5.65 -10.47
N ALA A 29 -15.13 -5.54 -10.99
CA ALA A 29 -14.36 -4.30 -10.91
C ALA A 29 -15.05 -3.15 -11.67
N ASP A 30 -15.64 -3.44 -12.83
CA ASP A 30 -16.41 -2.47 -13.61
C ASP A 30 -17.70 -2.02 -12.90
N LEU A 31 -18.27 -2.88 -12.05
CA LEU A 31 -19.40 -2.56 -11.16
C LEU A 31 -18.98 -1.81 -9.90
N GLY A 32 -17.69 -1.55 -9.70
CA GLY A 32 -17.20 -0.75 -8.59
C GLY A 32 -16.63 -1.55 -7.40
N ASP A 33 -16.57 -2.88 -7.47
CA ASP A 33 -16.01 -3.71 -6.40
C ASP A 33 -14.52 -3.38 -6.18
N ALA A 34 -14.18 -2.86 -4.99
CA ALA A 34 -12.84 -2.38 -4.68
C ALA A 34 -11.80 -3.50 -4.60
N ASP A 35 -12.19 -4.69 -4.12
CA ASP A 35 -11.31 -5.87 -4.08
C ASP A 35 -10.96 -6.34 -5.48
N ALA A 36 -11.96 -6.41 -6.37
CA ALA A 36 -11.76 -6.77 -7.76
C ALA A 36 -10.90 -5.72 -8.51
N GLN A 37 -11.11 -4.44 -8.26
CA GLN A 37 -10.30 -3.35 -8.81
C GLN A 37 -8.84 -3.47 -8.34
N PHE A 38 -8.61 -3.66 -7.05
CA PHE A 38 -7.27 -3.89 -6.51
C PHE A 38 -6.62 -5.14 -7.12
N GLY A 39 -7.36 -6.24 -7.23
CA GLY A 39 -6.92 -7.49 -7.86
C GLY A 39 -6.48 -7.32 -9.31
N LEU A 40 -7.20 -6.51 -10.10
CA LEU A 40 -6.79 -6.15 -11.47
C LEU A 40 -5.52 -5.29 -11.46
N GLY A 41 -5.40 -4.33 -10.55
CA GLY A 41 -4.18 -3.54 -10.37
C GLY A 41 -2.96 -4.41 -10.12
N LEU A 42 -3.07 -5.39 -9.21
CA LEU A 42 -2.00 -6.37 -8.96
C LEU A 42 -1.67 -7.21 -10.20
N ARG A 43 -2.68 -7.64 -10.94
CA ARG A 43 -2.49 -8.45 -12.14
C ARG A 43 -1.69 -7.69 -13.20
N TYR A 44 -2.04 -6.45 -13.48
CA TYR A 44 -1.32 -5.62 -14.46
C TYR A 44 0.06 -5.19 -13.96
N GLY A 45 0.20 -4.90 -12.66
CA GLY A 45 1.44 -4.42 -12.06
C GLY A 45 2.49 -5.51 -11.79
N ASN A 46 2.08 -6.78 -11.67
CA ASN A 46 2.96 -7.91 -11.38
C ASN A 46 3.10 -8.90 -12.55
N ALA A 47 2.51 -8.62 -13.71
CA ALA A 47 2.62 -9.47 -14.89
C ALA A 47 4.08 -9.56 -15.38
N VAL A 48 4.41 -10.62 -16.08
CA VAL A 48 5.74 -10.86 -16.63
C VAL A 48 5.71 -10.69 -18.15
N GLY A 49 6.73 -10.04 -18.69
CA GLY A 49 6.85 -9.79 -20.14
C GLY A 49 5.83 -8.76 -20.65
N ASP A 50 5.31 -8.99 -21.85
CA ASP A 50 4.41 -8.06 -22.55
C ASP A 50 3.05 -7.85 -21.85
N ALA A 51 2.73 -8.66 -20.85
CA ALA A 51 1.51 -8.50 -20.06
C ALA A 51 1.65 -7.43 -18.94
N LEU A 52 2.87 -6.94 -18.64
CA LEU A 52 3.11 -5.89 -17.67
C LEU A 52 2.61 -4.55 -18.20
N ASP A 53 1.65 -3.95 -17.53
CA ASP A 53 1.08 -2.66 -17.90
C ASP A 53 0.85 -1.78 -16.66
N PHE A 54 1.86 -0.97 -16.38
CA PHE A 54 1.80 -0.04 -15.24
C PHE A 54 0.72 1.04 -15.39
N VAL A 55 0.35 1.42 -16.62
CA VAL A 55 -0.72 2.40 -16.85
C VAL A 55 -2.07 1.82 -16.44
N GLN A 56 -2.36 0.59 -16.87
CA GLN A 56 -3.56 -0.13 -16.44
C GLN A 56 -3.55 -0.42 -14.94
N ALA A 57 -2.39 -0.81 -14.38
CA ALA A 57 -2.25 -1.04 -12.94
C ALA A 57 -2.59 0.24 -12.15
N ALA A 58 -2.01 1.38 -12.53
CA ALA A 58 -2.27 2.66 -11.89
C ALA A 58 -3.75 3.06 -11.98
N TRP A 59 -4.39 2.83 -13.11
CA TRP A 59 -5.80 3.15 -13.32
C TRP A 59 -6.71 2.32 -12.40
N TRP A 60 -6.46 1.02 -12.27
CA TRP A 60 -7.23 0.16 -11.40
C TRP A 60 -6.96 0.44 -9.92
N TYR A 61 -5.68 0.64 -9.53
CA TYR A 61 -5.35 1.06 -8.18
C TYR A 61 -6.00 2.39 -7.81
N ARG A 62 -6.06 3.36 -8.75
CA ARG A 62 -6.73 4.63 -8.52
C ARG A 62 -8.20 4.43 -8.16
N LYS A 63 -8.92 3.60 -8.91
CA LYS A 63 -10.33 3.33 -8.64
C LYS A 63 -10.57 2.73 -7.25
N ALA A 64 -9.75 1.77 -6.83
CA ALA A 64 -9.84 1.20 -5.49
C ALA A 64 -9.38 2.20 -4.41
N ALA A 65 -8.32 2.96 -4.66
CA ALA A 65 -7.79 3.97 -3.73
C ALA A 65 -8.78 5.11 -3.44
N ASP A 66 -9.56 5.51 -4.44
CA ASP A 66 -10.62 6.51 -4.32
C ASP A 66 -11.82 6.01 -3.47
N GLN A 67 -11.89 4.69 -3.23
CA GLN A 67 -12.82 4.05 -2.30
C GLN A 67 -12.20 3.81 -0.91
N ASP A 68 -11.12 4.51 -0.58
CA ASP A 68 -10.38 4.36 0.66
C ASP A 68 -9.80 2.95 0.89
N TYR A 69 -9.40 2.23 -0.18
CA TYR A 69 -8.76 0.91 -0.08
C TYR A 69 -7.26 1.06 0.24
N PRO A 70 -6.79 0.74 1.48
CA PRO A 70 -5.45 1.14 1.92
C PRO A 70 -4.31 0.54 1.10
N LEU A 71 -4.41 -0.74 0.73
CA LEU A 71 -3.40 -1.42 -0.10
C LEU A 71 -3.31 -0.79 -1.51
N ALA A 72 -4.43 -0.36 -2.09
CA ALA A 72 -4.43 0.32 -3.37
C ALA A 72 -3.83 1.73 -3.26
N GLN A 73 -4.14 2.45 -2.17
CA GLN A 73 -3.54 3.75 -1.87
C GLN A 73 -2.02 3.64 -1.72
N TYR A 74 -1.53 2.61 -1.02
CA TYR A 74 -0.09 2.36 -0.89
C TYR A 74 0.57 2.09 -2.25
N ASN A 75 0.04 1.12 -3.02
CA ASN A 75 0.60 0.79 -4.33
C ASN A 75 0.59 1.99 -5.28
N LEU A 76 -0.48 2.77 -5.31
CA LEU A 76 -0.55 3.99 -6.11
C LEU A 76 0.48 5.03 -5.66
N GLY A 77 0.70 5.20 -4.35
CA GLY A 77 1.74 6.05 -3.78
C GLY A 77 3.14 5.63 -4.25
N VAL A 78 3.45 4.32 -4.22
CA VAL A 78 4.71 3.77 -4.73
C VAL A 78 4.87 4.01 -6.23
N MET A 79 3.80 3.89 -7.02
CA MET A 79 3.82 4.17 -8.46
C MET A 79 4.16 5.63 -8.76
N PHE A 80 3.59 6.59 -8.01
CA PHE A 80 3.96 8.01 -8.13
C PHE A 80 5.39 8.28 -7.68
N ALA A 81 5.89 7.60 -6.65
CA ALA A 81 7.28 7.73 -6.21
C ALA A 81 8.27 7.31 -7.29
N ARG A 82 7.92 6.30 -8.10
CA ARG A 82 8.79 5.68 -9.11
C ARG A 82 8.51 6.13 -10.55
N GLY A 83 7.43 6.85 -10.81
CA GLY A 83 7.01 7.19 -12.17
C GLY A 83 6.56 5.97 -12.97
N GLN A 84 5.96 4.96 -12.33
CA GLN A 84 5.50 3.73 -12.96
C GLN A 84 4.04 3.86 -13.42
N GLY A 85 3.81 3.99 -14.72
CA GLY A 85 2.48 4.16 -15.31
C GLY A 85 1.81 5.51 -15.04
N VAL A 86 2.45 6.35 -14.24
CA VAL A 86 2.06 7.73 -13.92
C VAL A 86 3.31 8.62 -13.91
N PRO A 87 3.19 9.93 -14.15
CA PRO A 87 4.32 10.85 -13.96
C PRO A 87 4.84 10.78 -12.53
N GLN A 88 6.17 10.81 -12.37
CA GLN A 88 6.78 10.82 -11.04
C GLN A 88 6.41 12.09 -10.29
N ASP A 89 5.85 11.95 -9.07
CA ASP A 89 5.46 13.07 -8.22
C ASP A 89 5.55 12.65 -6.74
N SER A 90 6.56 13.19 -6.06
CA SER A 90 6.82 12.88 -4.65
C SER A 90 5.76 13.45 -3.71
N ALA A 91 5.13 14.57 -4.06
CA ALA A 91 4.09 15.19 -3.22
C ALA A 91 2.80 14.38 -3.28
N VAL A 92 2.39 13.98 -4.48
CA VAL A 92 1.25 13.09 -4.70
C VAL A 92 1.47 11.74 -4.05
N SER A 93 2.68 11.17 -4.20
CA SER A 93 3.09 9.93 -3.53
C SER A 93 2.91 10.01 -2.01
N ALA A 94 3.47 11.06 -1.37
CA ALA A 94 3.35 11.26 0.07
C ALA A 94 1.90 11.38 0.54
N GLY A 95 1.04 12.02 -0.27
CA GLY A 95 -0.40 12.10 -0.01
C GLY A 95 -1.08 10.74 0.02
N TRP A 96 -0.79 9.87 -0.95
CA TRP A 96 -1.35 8.51 -1.01
C TRP A 96 -0.79 7.59 0.07
N ILE A 97 0.52 7.65 0.35
CA ILE A 97 1.17 6.93 1.46
C ILE A 97 0.53 7.31 2.80
N ARG A 98 0.25 8.59 3.04
CA ARG A 98 -0.43 9.06 4.25
C ARG A 98 -1.84 8.45 4.38
N LYS A 99 -2.64 8.48 3.31
CA LYS A 99 -3.96 7.86 3.31
C LYS A 99 -3.91 6.36 3.62
N ALA A 100 -2.97 5.64 3.00
CA ALA A 100 -2.74 4.22 3.25
C ALA A 100 -2.38 3.95 4.73
N ALA A 101 -1.48 4.73 5.31
CA ALA A 101 -1.09 4.64 6.71
C ALA A 101 -2.27 4.90 7.66
N GLU A 102 -3.09 5.92 7.39
CA GLU A 102 -4.32 6.25 8.13
C GLU A 102 -5.38 5.16 7.97
N GLY A 103 -5.40 4.46 6.83
CA GLY A 103 -6.22 3.28 6.58
C GLY A 103 -5.67 1.99 7.20
N GLY A 104 -4.53 2.05 7.88
CA GLY A 104 -3.95 0.90 8.59
C GLY A 104 -2.99 0.05 7.78
N ASP A 105 -2.65 0.42 6.53
CA ASP A 105 -1.66 -0.33 5.74
C ASP A 105 -0.27 -0.26 6.36
N ALA A 106 0.34 -1.42 6.62
CA ALA A 106 1.62 -1.51 7.30
C ALA A 106 2.78 -0.93 6.48
N GLY A 107 2.75 -1.06 5.15
CA GLY A 107 3.73 -0.46 4.24
C GLY A 107 3.61 1.06 4.25
N GLY A 108 2.39 1.57 4.14
CA GLY A 108 2.07 2.99 4.25
C GLY A 108 2.51 3.58 5.59
N GLN A 109 2.26 2.88 6.70
CA GLN A 109 2.71 3.30 8.04
C GLN A 109 4.24 3.36 8.12
N HIS A 110 4.95 2.34 7.60
CA HIS A 110 6.41 2.35 7.57
C HIS A 110 6.95 3.54 6.78
N ASP A 111 6.47 3.73 5.56
CA ASP A 111 6.95 4.78 4.66
C ASP A 111 6.60 6.18 5.18
N LEU A 112 5.43 6.35 5.81
CA LEU A 112 5.08 7.60 6.49
C LEU A 112 6.00 7.86 7.70
N GLY A 113 6.36 6.81 8.44
CA GLY A 113 7.39 6.87 9.49
C GLY A 113 8.73 7.37 8.95
N VAL A 114 9.16 6.86 7.78
CA VAL A 114 10.39 7.33 7.11
C VAL A 114 10.29 8.80 6.70
N LEU A 115 9.16 9.23 6.14
CA LEU A 115 8.94 10.64 5.77
C LEU A 115 8.99 11.56 6.99
N CYS A 116 8.32 11.20 8.09
CA CYS A 116 8.36 11.95 9.34
C CYS A 116 9.76 11.97 9.96
N HIS A 117 10.48 10.83 9.94
CA HIS A 117 11.84 10.78 10.45
C HIS A 117 12.79 11.70 9.64
N ARG A 118 12.68 11.69 8.30
CA ARG A 118 13.45 12.59 7.45
C ARG A 118 13.19 14.06 7.80
N ALA A 119 11.91 14.43 7.98
CA ALA A 119 11.55 15.78 8.41
C ALA A 119 12.08 16.12 9.81
N SER A 120 12.20 15.13 10.71
CA SER A 120 12.70 15.36 12.07
C SER A 120 14.20 15.66 12.16
N VAL A 121 14.98 15.26 11.15
CA VAL A 121 16.43 15.48 11.08
C VAL A 121 16.82 16.62 10.13
N ASP A 122 15.87 17.24 9.46
CA ASP A 122 16.09 18.40 8.59
C ASP A 122 16.32 19.65 9.45
N PRO A 123 17.52 20.24 9.45
CA PRO A 123 17.84 21.40 10.26
C PRO A 123 17.08 22.67 9.87
N LEU A 124 16.48 22.70 8.68
CA LEU A 124 15.72 23.85 8.15
C LEU A 124 14.25 23.83 8.55
N GLN A 125 13.77 22.74 9.15
CA GLN A 125 12.37 22.61 9.56
C GLN A 125 12.18 22.86 11.05
N ALA A 126 11.26 23.78 11.39
CA ALA A 126 10.75 23.90 12.74
C ALA A 126 9.83 22.70 13.05
N GLY A 127 10.01 22.04 14.21
CA GLY A 127 9.12 20.95 14.61
C GLY A 127 9.75 19.55 14.63
N ASN A 128 11.07 19.46 14.73
CA ASN A 128 11.82 18.18 14.78
C ASN A 128 11.26 17.20 15.83
N VAL A 129 10.80 17.70 17.00
CA VAL A 129 10.25 16.88 18.08
C VAL A 129 8.91 16.26 17.65
N GLU A 130 8.01 17.05 17.09
CA GLU A 130 6.71 16.58 16.61
C GLU A 130 6.86 15.53 15.50
N SER A 131 7.69 15.82 14.51
CA SER A 131 7.99 14.90 13.41
C SER A 131 8.62 13.61 13.91
N ARG A 132 9.46 13.67 14.96
CA ARG A 132 10.09 12.51 15.58
C ARG A 132 9.07 11.65 16.33
N ILE A 133 8.14 12.25 17.08
CA ILE A 133 7.05 11.55 17.76
C ILE A 133 6.12 10.87 16.75
N GLU A 134 5.77 11.55 15.66
CA GLU A 134 4.97 10.95 14.59
C GLU A 134 5.73 9.79 13.92
N ALA A 135 7.01 9.92 13.63
CA ALA A 135 7.82 8.83 13.07
C ALA A 135 7.81 7.60 14.01
N TYR A 136 7.97 7.82 15.32
CA TYR A 136 7.90 6.78 16.33
C TYR A 136 6.56 6.03 16.30
N LYS A 137 5.46 6.77 16.31
CA LYS A 137 4.09 6.22 16.22
C LYS A 137 3.94 5.32 15.00
N TRP A 138 4.31 5.81 13.83
CA TRP A 138 4.09 5.09 12.59
C TRP A 138 4.98 3.84 12.47
N PHE A 139 6.26 3.91 12.87
CA PHE A 139 7.13 2.72 12.92
C PHE A 139 6.63 1.69 13.93
N HIS A 140 6.14 2.14 15.11
CA HIS A 140 5.57 1.25 16.11
C HIS A 140 4.36 0.49 15.57
N LEU A 141 3.41 1.18 14.93
CA LEU A 141 2.22 0.57 14.33
C LEU A 141 2.58 -0.43 13.23
N ALA A 142 3.49 -0.09 12.33
CA ALA A 142 3.96 -0.99 11.28
C ALA A 142 4.73 -2.20 11.85
N ALA A 143 5.52 -2.00 12.91
CA ALA A 143 6.24 -3.08 13.61
C ALA A 143 5.27 -4.05 14.30
N ALA A 144 4.20 -3.54 14.92
CA ALA A 144 3.16 -4.36 15.54
C ALA A 144 2.44 -5.27 14.52
N GLN A 145 2.38 -4.86 13.26
CA GLN A 145 1.87 -5.67 12.14
C GLN A 145 2.93 -6.58 11.51
N GLY A 146 4.16 -6.60 12.03
CA GLY A 146 5.26 -7.44 11.51
C GLY A 146 5.87 -6.93 10.21
N TYR A 147 5.66 -5.67 9.82
CA TYR A 147 6.22 -5.15 8.58
C TYR A 147 7.75 -5.09 8.64
N ARG A 148 8.38 -5.66 7.61
CA ARG A 148 9.84 -5.87 7.57
C ARG A 148 10.61 -4.55 7.71
N GLY A 149 11.53 -4.49 8.65
CA GLY A 149 12.40 -3.34 8.91
C GLY A 149 11.81 -2.30 9.87
N SER A 150 10.49 -2.34 10.16
CA SER A 150 9.85 -1.35 11.04
C SER A 150 10.31 -1.46 12.48
N ALA A 151 10.48 -2.68 13.01
CA ALA A 151 11.00 -2.88 14.35
C ALA A 151 12.40 -2.28 14.53
N ALA A 152 13.32 -2.54 13.61
CA ALA A 152 14.66 -1.98 13.64
C ALA A 152 14.68 -0.44 13.47
N ALA A 153 13.77 0.13 12.66
CA ALA A 153 13.64 1.57 12.52
C ALA A 153 13.12 2.22 13.81
N TRP A 154 12.10 1.61 14.42
CA TRP A 154 11.53 2.02 15.69
C TRP A 154 12.56 1.98 16.84
N GLU A 155 13.31 0.88 16.96
CA GLU A 155 14.37 0.73 17.97
C GLU A 155 15.46 1.80 17.82
N ARG A 156 15.96 2.01 16.58
CA ARG A 156 16.98 3.04 16.32
C ARG A 156 16.49 4.44 16.67
N LEU A 157 15.25 4.75 16.34
CA LEU A 157 14.65 6.06 16.65
C LEU A 157 14.54 6.24 18.16
N THR A 158 14.12 5.21 18.89
CA THR A 158 13.94 5.21 20.35
C THR A 158 15.23 5.63 21.08
N ILE A 159 16.40 5.20 20.61
CA ILE A 159 17.70 5.56 21.20
C ILE A 159 17.96 7.08 21.22
N THR A 160 17.38 7.82 20.27
CA THR A 160 17.57 9.27 20.13
C THR A 160 16.49 10.09 20.80
N MET A 161 15.48 9.45 21.38
CA MET A 161 14.28 10.11 21.94
C MET A 161 14.37 10.24 23.47
N THR A 162 13.77 11.31 23.98
CA THR A 162 13.55 11.46 25.41
C THR A 162 12.40 10.57 25.90
N ARG A 163 12.34 10.32 27.21
CA ARG A 163 11.24 9.54 27.83
C ARG A 163 9.88 10.15 27.58
N ILE A 164 9.79 11.49 27.53
CA ILE A 164 8.54 12.24 27.27
C ILE A 164 8.08 12.00 25.84
N GLU A 165 8.96 12.07 24.86
CA GLU A 165 8.65 11.81 23.44
C GLU A 165 8.20 10.37 23.22
N ILE A 166 8.86 9.40 23.86
CA ILE A 166 8.49 7.98 23.78
C ILE A 166 7.10 7.76 24.39
N ALA A 167 6.82 8.35 25.57
CA ALA A 167 5.51 8.24 26.21
C ALA A 167 4.40 8.82 25.32
N GLU A 168 4.63 9.98 24.72
CA GLU A 168 3.69 10.60 23.79
C GLU A 168 3.49 9.77 22.52
N GLY A 169 4.55 9.24 21.95
CA GLY A 169 4.49 8.34 20.79
C GLY A 169 3.67 7.07 21.06
N ASN A 170 3.89 6.45 22.22
CA ASN A 170 3.09 5.29 22.68
C ASN A 170 1.62 5.66 22.86
N ARG A 171 1.32 6.81 23.46
CA ARG A 171 -0.06 7.29 23.64
C ARG A 171 -0.76 7.47 22.29
N ARG A 172 -0.07 8.07 21.30
CA ARG A 172 -0.60 8.26 19.94
C ARG A 172 -0.81 6.94 19.21
N ALA A 173 0.11 6.00 19.36
CA ALA A 173 0.00 4.68 18.75
C ALA A 173 -1.18 3.89 19.35
N ALA A 174 -1.34 3.93 20.67
CA ALA A 174 -2.45 3.26 21.36
C ALA A 174 -3.83 3.90 21.03
N ALA A 175 -3.87 5.20 20.76
CA ALA A 175 -5.09 5.90 20.36
C ALA A 175 -5.41 5.79 18.86
N PHE A 176 -4.53 5.16 18.07
CA PHE A 176 -4.74 5.05 16.63
C PHE A 176 -5.86 4.05 16.33
N VAL A 177 -6.83 4.51 15.54
CA VAL A 177 -7.87 3.68 14.93
C VAL A 177 -7.76 3.84 13.42
N ALA A 178 -7.58 2.74 12.72
CA ALA A 178 -7.51 2.76 11.26
C ALA A 178 -8.83 3.28 10.66
N ARG A 179 -8.74 4.07 9.60
CA ARG A 179 -9.91 4.54 8.87
C ARG A 179 -10.52 3.37 8.11
N GLU A 180 -11.80 3.09 8.36
CA GLU A 180 -12.51 2.05 7.62
C GLU A 180 -12.64 2.41 6.13
N PRO A 181 -12.38 1.46 5.24
CA PRO A 181 -12.64 1.62 3.81
C PRO A 181 -14.11 1.98 3.52
N ALA A 182 -14.34 2.78 2.50
CA ALA A 182 -15.67 3.30 2.20
C ALA A 182 -16.71 2.20 1.93
N HIS A 183 -16.30 1.09 1.30
CA HIS A 183 -17.16 -0.06 0.99
C HIS A 183 -17.57 -0.91 2.21
N LEU A 184 -16.92 -0.73 3.36
CA LEU A 184 -17.25 -1.42 4.62
C LEU A 184 -18.12 -0.56 5.56
N ARG A 185 -18.32 0.72 5.25
CA ARG A 185 -19.18 1.61 6.03
C ARG A 185 -20.63 1.25 5.79
N ILE A 186 -21.21 0.50 6.71
CA ILE A 186 -22.65 0.19 6.69
C ILE A 186 -23.40 1.49 6.98
N SER A 187 -24.29 1.88 6.07
CA SER A 187 -25.21 3.03 6.20
C SER A 187 -26.27 2.74 7.24
#